data_ab2f28efbcf14b7c571e2e9cd24438ce
#
_entry.id   ab2f28efbcf14b7c571e2e9cd24438ce
#
_cell.length_a   1.000
_cell.length_b   1.000
_cell.length_c   1.000
_cell.angle_alpha   90.00
_cell.angle_beta   90.00
_cell.angle_gamma   90.00
#
_symmetry.space_group_name_H-M   'P 1'
#
loop_
_entity.id
_entity.type
_entity.pdbx_description
1 polymer ?
#
loop_
_entity_poly.entity_id
_entity_poly.type
_entity_poly.pdbx_seq_one_letter_code
_entity_poly.pdbx_strand_id
1 'polypeptide(L)'
;MKPLVLISHGDMCVELKKSVEMIMGPQDDIYTVSLLPNEGQTEFLAKFEKVVAKLDDFVVLADLYGGTPCNVIAKQIMAGANYRLYAGMNMAMVIGYLNAEMLGSKADLIAEARNGVTDVNEALQGLIDANS
;
A
#
# COMPACT_ATOMS: atom_id res chain seq x y z
N MET A 1 16.22 -1.37 -0.41
CA MET A 1 14.82 -1.68 -0.04
C MET A 1 14.08 -2.22 -1.25
N LYS A 2 13.25 -3.23 -1.08
CA LYS A 2 12.37 -3.68 -2.13
C LYS A 2 11.32 -2.61 -2.39
N PRO A 3 11.17 -2.11 -3.65
CA PRO A 3 10.24 -1.04 -3.94
C PRO A 3 8.78 -1.39 -3.63
N LEU A 4 8.03 -0.37 -3.25
CA LEU A 4 6.57 -0.44 -3.12
C LEU A 4 5.93 0.30 -4.28
N VAL A 5 4.85 -0.27 -4.81
CA VAL A 5 4.00 0.41 -5.79
C VAL A 5 2.61 0.53 -5.19
N LEU A 6 2.21 1.75 -4.87
CA LEU A 6 0.89 2.04 -4.31
C LEU A 6 -0.07 2.35 -5.45
N ILE A 7 -1.19 1.64 -5.50
CA ILE A 7 -2.21 1.86 -6.54
C ILE A 7 -3.54 2.21 -5.90
N SER A 8 -4.27 3.13 -6.52
CA SER A 8 -5.55 3.57 -5.94
C SER A 8 -6.50 4.16 -6.96
N HIS A 9 -7.76 4.26 -6.57
CA HIS A 9 -8.70 5.18 -7.21
C HIS A 9 -8.23 6.60 -6.93
N GLY A 10 -8.15 7.43 -7.98
CA GLY A 10 -7.68 8.80 -7.83
C GLY A 10 -6.29 8.87 -7.19
N ASP A 11 -5.97 10.01 -6.65
CA ASP A 11 -4.65 10.31 -6.09
C ASP A 11 -4.47 9.91 -4.62
N MET A 12 -5.33 9.05 -4.09
CA MET A 12 -5.17 8.56 -2.72
C MET A 12 -3.77 8.01 -2.48
N CYS A 13 -3.24 7.23 -3.42
CA CYS A 13 -1.90 6.64 -3.29
C CYS A 13 -0.80 7.72 -3.27
N VAL A 14 -0.95 8.78 -4.04
CA VAL A 14 0.00 9.90 -4.06
C VAL A 14 0.01 10.61 -2.71
N GLU A 15 -1.17 10.91 -2.18
CA GLU A 15 -1.29 11.60 -0.89
C GLU A 15 -0.89 10.68 0.27
N LEU A 16 -1.16 9.39 0.17
CA LEU A 16 -0.71 8.41 1.16
C LEU A 16 0.82 8.40 1.27
N LYS A 17 1.50 8.38 0.12
CA LYS A 17 2.97 8.47 0.11
C LYS A 17 3.44 9.74 0.80
N LYS A 18 2.84 10.89 0.47
CA LYS A 18 3.19 12.17 1.08
C LYS A 18 2.99 12.15 2.60
N SER A 19 1.87 11.56 3.06
CA SER A 19 1.58 11.48 4.49
C SER A 19 2.59 10.59 5.22
N VAL A 20 2.97 9.47 4.61
CA VAL A 20 3.99 8.59 5.15
C VAL A 20 5.34 9.31 5.23
N GLU A 21 5.67 10.10 4.21
CA GLU A 21 6.92 10.86 4.17
C GLU A 21 6.98 11.94 5.26
N MET A 22 5.83 12.45 5.70
CA MET A 22 5.81 13.37 6.85
C MET A 22 6.33 12.72 8.13
N ILE A 23 6.16 11.40 8.26
CA ILE A 23 6.57 10.65 9.44
C ILE A 23 7.96 10.04 9.25
N MET A 24 8.20 9.44 8.08
CA MET A 24 9.37 8.61 7.82
C MET A 24 10.46 9.31 7.01
N GLY A 25 10.20 10.52 6.51
CA GLY A 25 11.09 11.20 5.58
C GLY A 25 10.90 10.73 4.14
N PRO A 26 11.67 11.32 3.18
CA PRO A 26 11.53 10.99 1.76
C PRO A 26 11.71 9.50 1.46
N GLN A 27 10.88 8.97 0.54
CA GLN A 27 10.86 7.56 0.18
C GLN A 27 10.95 7.42 -1.34
N ASP A 28 12.15 7.36 -1.87
CA ASP A 28 12.39 7.29 -3.32
C ASP A 28 12.00 5.93 -3.93
N ASP A 29 11.88 4.90 -3.10
CA ASP A 29 11.50 3.55 -3.53
C ASP A 29 9.99 3.29 -3.44
N ILE A 30 9.20 4.30 -3.13
CA ILE A 30 7.73 4.22 -3.20
C ILE A 30 7.27 4.89 -4.48
N TYR A 31 6.60 4.10 -5.33
CA TYR A 31 6.00 4.55 -6.59
C TYR A 31 4.49 4.56 -6.45
N THR A 32 3.82 5.39 -7.24
CA THR A 32 2.36 5.53 -7.19
C THR A 32 1.77 5.43 -8.59
N VAL A 33 0.63 4.76 -8.72
CA VAL A 33 -0.14 4.69 -9.96
C VAL A 33 -1.61 4.93 -9.63
N SER A 34 -2.13 6.06 -10.11
CA SER A 34 -3.50 6.50 -9.86
C SER A 34 -4.41 6.06 -11.01
N LEU A 35 -5.64 5.62 -10.67
CA LEU A 35 -6.72 5.51 -11.65
C LEU A 35 -7.48 6.84 -11.62
N LEU A 36 -7.32 7.67 -12.63
CA LEU A 36 -7.98 8.96 -12.71
C LEU A 36 -9.44 8.82 -13.16
N PRO A 37 -10.32 9.80 -12.83
CA PRO A 37 -11.75 9.66 -13.10
C PRO A 37 -12.12 9.40 -14.55
N ASN A 38 -11.32 9.89 -15.51
CA ASN A 38 -11.56 9.73 -16.93
C ASN A 38 -10.81 8.54 -17.55
N GLU A 39 -10.18 7.71 -16.73
CA GLU A 39 -9.41 6.56 -17.19
C GLU A 39 -10.14 5.25 -16.97
N GLY A 40 -9.87 4.29 -17.85
CA GLY A 40 -10.34 2.92 -17.71
C GLY A 40 -9.22 1.96 -17.37
N GLN A 41 -9.54 0.66 -17.47
CA GLN A 41 -8.58 -0.40 -17.13
C GLN A 41 -7.34 -0.37 -18.04
N THR A 42 -7.52 -0.11 -19.32
CA THR A 42 -6.42 -0.11 -20.30
C THR A 42 -5.40 0.98 -19.98
N GLU A 43 -5.87 2.20 -19.73
CA GLU A 43 -5.00 3.34 -19.42
C GLU A 43 -4.30 3.14 -18.09
N PHE A 44 -5.00 2.61 -17.10
CA PHE A 44 -4.40 2.31 -15.78
C PHE A 44 -3.29 1.27 -15.92
N LEU A 45 -3.57 0.16 -16.62
CA LEU A 45 -2.57 -0.90 -16.80
C LEU A 45 -1.34 -0.39 -17.52
N ALA A 46 -1.51 0.44 -18.55
CA ALA A 46 -0.38 1.02 -19.28
C ALA A 46 0.51 1.86 -18.38
N LYS A 47 -0.09 2.68 -17.50
CA LYS A 47 0.67 3.48 -16.53
C LYS A 47 1.42 2.59 -15.53
N PHE A 48 0.75 1.56 -15.03
CA PHE A 48 1.36 0.60 -14.10
C PHE A 48 2.55 -0.09 -14.75
N GLU A 49 2.38 -0.62 -15.95
CA GLU A 49 3.45 -1.34 -16.65
C GLU A 49 4.65 -0.43 -16.91
N LYS A 50 4.42 0.83 -17.23
CA LYS A 50 5.49 1.80 -17.44
C LYS A 50 6.30 2.03 -16.16
N VAL A 51 5.65 2.07 -15.00
CA VAL A 51 6.32 2.25 -13.72
C VAL A 51 7.14 1.01 -13.37
N VAL A 52 6.55 -0.19 -13.47
CA VAL A 52 7.22 -1.41 -13.02
C VAL A 52 8.23 -1.97 -14.02
N ALA A 53 8.24 -1.48 -15.27
CA ALA A 53 9.18 -1.94 -16.29
C ALA A 53 10.65 -1.76 -15.87
N LYS A 54 10.94 -0.78 -15.03
CA LYS A 54 12.27 -0.49 -14.52
C LYS A 54 12.55 -1.10 -13.13
N LEU A 55 11.62 -1.89 -12.61
CA LEU A 55 11.74 -2.54 -11.31
C LEU A 55 11.89 -4.05 -11.51
N ASP A 56 12.81 -4.67 -10.77
CA ASP A 56 13.02 -6.12 -10.85
C ASP A 56 12.08 -6.87 -9.92
N ASP A 57 12.05 -6.49 -8.66
CA ASP A 57 11.23 -7.12 -7.63
C ASP A 57 10.57 -6.02 -6.80
N PHE A 58 9.27 -6.15 -6.57
CA PHE A 58 8.51 -5.11 -5.89
C PHE A 58 7.23 -5.68 -5.29
N VAL A 59 6.61 -4.92 -4.39
CA VAL A 59 5.33 -5.26 -3.78
C VAL A 59 4.30 -4.21 -4.17
N VAL A 60 3.10 -4.63 -4.54
CA VAL A 60 1.99 -3.75 -4.91
C VAL A 60 0.98 -3.70 -3.78
N LEU A 61 0.61 -2.50 -3.36
CA LEU A 61 -0.44 -2.28 -2.37
C LEU A 61 -1.58 -1.52 -3.02
N ALA A 62 -2.79 -2.07 -2.96
CA ALA A 62 -4.00 -1.46 -3.50
C ALA A 62 -4.89 -0.90 -2.39
N ASP A 63 -5.67 0.11 -2.72
CA ASP A 63 -6.59 0.75 -1.78
C ASP A 63 -7.75 -0.15 -1.38
N LEU A 64 -8.36 -0.85 -2.32
CA LEU A 64 -9.61 -1.58 -2.07
C LEU A 64 -9.63 -2.92 -2.78
N TYR A 65 -9.86 -3.98 -2.03
CA TYR A 65 -10.09 -5.31 -2.60
C TYR A 65 -11.39 -5.29 -3.42
N GLY A 66 -11.30 -5.77 -4.66
CA GLY A 66 -12.45 -5.75 -5.59
C GLY A 66 -12.62 -4.44 -6.35
N GLY A 67 -11.82 -3.41 -6.07
CA GLY A 67 -11.81 -2.17 -6.85
C GLY A 67 -11.05 -2.32 -8.17
N THR A 68 -11.27 -1.41 -9.09
CA THR A 68 -10.66 -1.50 -10.43
C THR A 68 -9.14 -1.58 -10.40
N PRO A 69 -8.39 -0.75 -9.67
CA PRO A 69 -6.93 -0.91 -9.63
C PRO A 69 -6.48 -2.30 -9.20
N CYS A 70 -7.04 -2.80 -8.11
CA CYS A 70 -6.73 -4.13 -7.60
C CYS A 70 -7.08 -5.22 -8.63
N ASN A 71 -8.27 -5.14 -9.23
CA ASN A 71 -8.74 -6.15 -10.18
C ASN A 71 -7.89 -6.19 -11.46
N VAL A 72 -7.43 -5.04 -11.94
CA VAL A 72 -6.56 -5.00 -13.12
C VAL A 72 -5.26 -5.77 -12.87
N ILE A 73 -4.63 -5.55 -11.72
CA ILE A 73 -3.40 -6.25 -11.38
C ILE A 73 -3.66 -7.73 -11.09
N ALA A 74 -4.77 -8.04 -10.41
CA ALA A 74 -5.17 -9.43 -10.15
C ALA A 74 -5.33 -10.23 -11.45
N LYS A 75 -5.90 -9.62 -12.49
CA LYS A 75 -6.01 -10.27 -13.81
C LYS A 75 -4.65 -10.58 -14.40
N GLN A 76 -3.67 -9.72 -14.24
CA GLN A 76 -2.30 -9.96 -14.70
C GLN A 76 -1.68 -11.13 -13.96
N ILE A 77 -1.91 -11.23 -12.65
CA ILE A 77 -1.42 -12.35 -11.84
C ILE A 77 -2.07 -13.65 -12.32
N MET A 78 -3.36 -13.65 -12.58
CA MET A 78 -4.07 -14.81 -13.10
C MET A 78 -3.55 -15.25 -14.49
N ALA A 79 -3.05 -14.29 -15.26
CA ALA A 79 -2.45 -14.55 -16.58
C ALA A 79 -0.97 -14.95 -16.50
N GLY A 80 -0.40 -15.08 -15.31
CA GLY A 80 0.96 -15.58 -15.11
C GLY A 80 1.98 -14.55 -14.64
N ALA A 81 1.60 -13.28 -14.46
CA ALA A 81 2.52 -12.27 -13.94
C ALA A 81 2.90 -12.58 -12.50
N ASN A 82 4.18 -12.39 -12.19
CA ASN A 82 4.71 -12.67 -10.85
C ASN A 82 4.70 -11.39 -9.98
N TYR A 83 3.49 -10.84 -9.77
CA TYR A 83 3.31 -9.67 -8.91
C TYR A 83 2.84 -10.10 -7.53
N ARG A 84 3.39 -9.48 -6.50
CA ARG A 84 2.90 -9.65 -5.13
C ARG A 84 1.96 -8.49 -4.81
N LEU A 85 0.68 -8.79 -4.59
CA LEU A 85 -0.38 -7.79 -4.45
C LEU A 85 -1.11 -7.95 -3.11
N TYR A 86 -1.24 -6.84 -2.38
CA TYR A 86 -2.04 -6.74 -1.16
C TYR A 86 -3.10 -5.66 -1.36
N ALA A 87 -4.28 -5.85 -0.80
CA ALA A 87 -5.36 -4.85 -0.82
C ALA A 87 -5.68 -4.38 0.59
N GLY A 88 -6.33 -3.22 0.68
CA GLY A 88 -6.67 -2.63 1.97
C GLY A 88 -5.54 -1.83 2.58
N MET A 89 -4.69 -1.23 1.76
CA MET A 89 -3.57 -0.46 2.26
C MET A 89 -4.02 0.69 3.16
N ASN A 90 -3.24 0.92 4.20
CA ASN A 90 -3.37 2.06 5.09
C ASN A 90 -1.98 2.51 5.52
N MET A 91 -1.89 3.64 6.22
CA MET A 91 -0.59 4.16 6.66
C MET A 91 0.17 3.16 7.52
N ALA A 92 -0.53 2.44 8.40
CA ALA A 92 0.10 1.46 9.27
C ALA A 92 0.80 0.36 8.47
N MET A 93 0.16 -0.12 7.40
CA MET A 93 0.76 -1.13 6.51
C MET A 93 2.04 -0.62 5.85
N VAL A 94 2.01 0.60 5.32
CA VAL A 94 3.18 1.18 4.63
C VAL A 94 4.32 1.44 5.63
N ILE A 95 4.00 2.04 6.76
CA ILE A 95 5.00 2.32 7.81
C ILE A 95 5.60 1.02 8.34
N GLY A 96 4.78 0.00 8.58
CA GLY A 96 5.24 -1.32 9.01
C GLY A 96 6.21 -1.94 8.01
N TYR A 97 5.90 -1.82 6.70
CA TYR A 97 6.79 -2.27 5.66
C TYR A 97 8.14 -1.55 5.71
N LEU A 98 8.12 -0.22 5.78
CA LEU A 98 9.36 0.58 5.82
C LEU A 98 10.21 0.26 7.05
N ASN A 99 9.58 0.11 8.22
CA ASN A 99 10.30 -0.25 9.44
C ASN A 99 10.98 -1.62 9.32
N ALA A 100 10.28 -2.60 8.77
CA ALA A 100 10.85 -3.93 8.58
C ALA A 100 12.04 -3.90 7.62
N GLU A 101 11.92 -3.16 6.51
CA GLU A 101 13.02 -3.01 5.56
C GLU A 101 14.24 -2.35 6.19
N MET A 102 14.04 -1.33 7.02
CA MET A 102 15.13 -0.65 7.74
C MET A 102 15.85 -1.58 8.71
N LEU A 103 15.13 -2.53 9.31
CA LEU A 103 15.68 -3.49 10.26
C LEU A 103 16.20 -4.76 9.59
N GLY A 104 16.10 -4.86 8.27
CA GLY A 104 16.50 -6.07 7.54
C GLY A 104 15.58 -7.27 7.80
N SER A 105 14.35 -7.01 8.26
CA SER A 105 13.36 -8.05 8.53
C SER A 105 12.25 -8.00 7.48
N LYS A 106 11.30 -8.94 7.58
CA LYS A 106 10.16 -9.03 6.66
C LYS A 106 8.88 -8.67 7.40
N ALA A 107 8.12 -7.71 6.88
CA ALA A 107 6.86 -7.30 7.48
C ALA A 107 5.76 -8.33 7.21
N ASP A 108 4.91 -8.55 8.22
CA ASP A 108 3.60 -9.17 8.02
C ASP A 108 2.61 -8.05 7.69
N LEU A 109 2.42 -7.79 6.40
CA LEU A 109 1.66 -6.63 5.93
C LEU A 109 0.19 -6.68 6.35
N ILE A 110 -0.40 -7.87 6.38
CA ILE A 110 -1.79 -8.02 6.82
C ILE A 110 -1.91 -7.67 8.30
N ALA A 111 -1.00 -8.18 9.13
CA ALA A 111 -1.00 -7.87 10.56
C ALA A 111 -0.77 -6.38 10.82
N GLU A 112 0.17 -5.76 10.09
CA GLU A 112 0.45 -4.34 10.22
C GLU A 112 -0.78 -3.49 9.90
N ALA A 113 -1.48 -3.82 8.80
CA ALA A 113 -2.68 -3.09 8.42
C ALA A 113 -3.80 -3.26 9.43
N ARG A 114 -4.03 -4.50 9.90
CA ARG A 114 -5.08 -4.81 10.88
C ARG A 114 -4.83 -4.14 12.22
N ASN A 115 -3.59 -4.15 12.68
CA ASN A 115 -3.20 -3.53 13.94
C ASN A 115 -3.36 -2.01 13.93
N GLY A 116 -3.34 -1.40 12.74
CA GLY A 116 -3.59 0.03 12.57
C GLY A 116 -5.07 0.41 12.67
N VAL A 117 -5.96 -0.57 12.56
CA VAL A 117 -7.41 -0.34 12.67
C VAL A 117 -7.80 -0.58 14.14
N THR A 118 -8.09 0.50 14.86
CA THR A 118 -8.23 0.46 16.32
C THR A 118 -9.44 1.28 16.75
N ASP A 119 -10.25 0.70 17.64
CA ASP A 119 -11.26 1.47 18.39
C ASP A 119 -10.51 2.20 19.51
N VAL A 120 -10.26 3.49 19.30
CA VAL A 120 -9.46 4.31 20.22
C VAL A 120 -10.13 4.43 21.59
N ASN A 121 -11.47 4.56 21.62
CA ASN A 121 -12.20 4.64 22.88
C ASN A 121 -11.98 3.38 23.72
N GLU A 122 -12.05 2.21 23.10
CA GLU A 122 -11.81 0.94 23.77
C GLU A 122 -10.37 0.84 24.30
N ALA A 123 -9.41 1.24 23.49
CA ALA A 123 -7.99 1.26 23.92
C ALA A 123 -7.77 2.21 25.09
N LEU A 124 -8.38 3.41 25.06
CA LEU A 124 -8.27 4.37 26.16
C LEU A 124 -8.96 3.87 27.43
N GLN A 125 -10.08 3.16 27.30
CA GLN A 125 -10.79 2.61 28.45
C GLN A 125 -9.90 1.62 29.19
N GLY A 126 -9.14 0.79 28.49
CA GLY A 126 -8.17 -0.12 29.10
C GLY A 126 -7.14 0.64 29.94
N LEU A 127 -6.65 1.78 29.43
CA LEU A 127 -5.68 2.61 30.18
C LEU A 127 -6.33 3.29 31.38
N ILE A 128 -7.57 3.78 31.25
CA ILE A 128 -8.32 4.38 32.34
C ILE A 128 -8.53 3.37 33.46
N ASP A 129 -8.97 2.15 33.12
CA ASP A 129 -9.21 1.07 34.07
C ASP A 129 -7.93 0.66 34.80
N ALA A 130 -6.79 0.64 34.10
CA ALA A 130 -5.50 0.30 34.69
C ALA A 130 -5.02 1.34 35.71
N ASN A 131 -5.47 2.60 35.58
CA ASN A 131 -5.06 3.71 36.44
C ASN A 131 -6.06 4.03 37.56
N SER A 132 -7.17 3.29 37.65
CA SER A 132 -8.21 3.56 38.66
C SER A 132 -8.07 2.67 39.92
#